data_a458b1bf21b6cf17ddd6719dc90382a8
#
_entry.id   a458b1bf21b6cf17ddd6719dc90382a8
#
_cell.length_a   1.000
_cell.length_b   1.000
_cell.length_c   1.000
_cell.angle_alpha   90.00
_cell.angle_beta   90.00
_cell.angle_gamma   90.00
#
_symmetry.space_group_name_H-M   'P 1'
#
loop_
_entity.id
_entity.type
_entity.pdbx_description
1 polymer ?
#
loop_
_entity_poly.entity_id
_entity_poly.type
_entity_poly.pdbx_seq_one_letter_code
_entity_poly.pdbx_strand_id
1 'polypeptide(L)'
;MSVIHLDNAKEFRGNMLKMACKNYNINLEFRPIATPHFGGHIERLLGTFSKEIHNLAGTTFSSPDQRKNYDSEGRASLTLPEFEKWLTLYITKIYHFKNHSSLNDSPINKWKEGIVGNKEQPGIGIIPRIFNERKLRLDFMPYEERTIQEYGAVIDHITYYHDVLRRYIHSKTDNIKRKFIFRRDPRDISVVYFYDPELKEYFDIPYRDTSLPAISIWEFRDVLRTLKKNKMPINEKSIFDTYREMDDIEKKAIRETRNKRREIKNFQNIISFDESVKIEDEIDTELINIKPFEDIDDETFI
;
A
#
# COMPACT_ATOMS: atom_id res chain seq x y z
N MET A 1 -5.54 -15.39 15.38
CA MET A 1 -4.48 -15.91 14.47
C MET A 1 -3.34 -16.38 15.35
N SER A 2 -2.94 -17.65 15.24
CA SER A 2 -1.89 -18.23 16.09
C SER A 2 -0.55 -18.43 15.36
N VAL A 3 -0.61 -18.51 14.03
CA VAL A 3 0.57 -18.76 13.19
C VAL A 3 0.50 -17.89 11.93
N ILE A 4 1.65 -17.38 11.49
CA ILE A 4 1.83 -16.76 10.18
C ILE A 4 2.92 -17.52 9.45
N HIS A 5 2.56 -18.10 8.29
CA HIS A 5 3.51 -18.73 7.39
C HIS A 5 4.05 -17.72 6.39
N LEU A 6 5.36 -17.63 6.27
CA LEU A 6 6.06 -16.65 5.43
C LEU A 6 7.10 -17.34 4.54
N ASP A 7 7.44 -16.69 3.45
CA ASP A 7 8.64 -17.05 2.71
C ASP A 7 9.90 -16.51 3.41
N ASN A 8 11.07 -16.81 2.83
CA ASN A 8 12.36 -16.42 3.40
C ASN A 8 12.81 -15.03 2.95
N ALA A 9 11.91 -14.17 2.45
CA ALA A 9 12.25 -12.83 2.03
C ALA A 9 12.79 -11.99 3.20
N LYS A 10 13.75 -11.10 2.90
CA LYS A 10 14.42 -10.29 3.93
C LYS A 10 13.45 -9.41 4.69
N GLU A 11 12.38 -8.97 4.04
CA GLU A 11 11.34 -8.11 4.60
C GLU A 11 10.64 -8.77 5.80
N PHE A 12 10.42 -10.09 5.73
CA PHE A 12 9.74 -10.84 6.80
C PHE A 12 10.68 -11.28 7.92
N ARG A 13 11.99 -11.20 7.71
CA ARG A 13 12.99 -11.56 8.74
C ARG A 13 13.34 -10.41 9.68
N GLY A 14 12.76 -9.23 9.45
CA GLY A 14 13.00 -8.03 10.23
C GLY A 14 12.58 -8.18 11.71
N ASN A 15 13.28 -7.47 12.60
CA ASN A 15 12.97 -7.48 14.04
C ASN A 15 11.59 -6.90 14.35
N MET A 16 11.08 -6.00 13.51
CA MET A 16 9.75 -5.41 13.64
C MET A 16 8.66 -6.48 13.70
N LEU A 17 8.60 -7.33 12.66
CA LEU A 17 7.59 -8.39 12.58
C LEU A 17 7.72 -9.41 13.71
N LYS A 18 8.95 -9.81 14.04
CA LYS A 18 9.22 -10.73 15.16
C LYS A 18 8.73 -10.17 16.50
N MET A 19 9.00 -8.90 16.77
CA MET A 19 8.59 -8.25 18.00
C MET A 19 7.08 -8.09 18.08
N ALA A 20 6.44 -7.65 16.97
CA ALA A 20 5.00 -7.55 16.89
C ALA A 20 4.32 -8.90 17.12
N CYS A 21 4.73 -9.94 16.41
CA CYS A 21 4.16 -11.28 16.57
C CYS A 21 4.34 -11.83 17.98
N LYS A 22 5.49 -11.59 18.61
CA LYS A 22 5.73 -11.98 20.01
C LYS A 22 4.73 -11.30 20.96
N ASN A 23 4.43 -10.00 20.78
CA ASN A 23 3.49 -9.27 21.62
C ASN A 23 2.06 -9.82 21.56
N TYR A 24 1.71 -10.49 20.45
CA TYR A 24 0.37 -11.04 20.22
C TYR A 24 0.32 -12.58 20.25
N ASN A 25 1.38 -13.24 20.73
CA ASN A 25 1.51 -14.71 20.78
C ASN A 25 1.27 -15.35 19.40
N ILE A 26 1.79 -14.74 18.34
CA ILE A 26 1.73 -15.25 16.98
C ILE A 26 3.07 -15.93 16.65
N ASN A 27 3.03 -17.20 16.29
CA ASN A 27 4.21 -17.92 15.82
C ASN A 27 4.52 -17.56 14.37
N LEU A 28 5.80 -17.30 14.09
CA LEU A 28 6.28 -17.10 12.72
C LEU A 28 6.91 -18.41 12.23
N GLU A 29 6.36 -18.95 11.16
CA GLU A 29 6.88 -20.13 10.49
C GLU A 29 7.38 -19.75 9.10
N PHE A 30 8.67 -19.97 8.87
CA PHE A 30 9.28 -19.71 7.58
C PHE A 30 9.30 -20.97 6.73
N ARG A 31 8.93 -20.85 5.47
CA ARG A 31 8.96 -21.97 4.52
C ARG A 31 10.38 -22.51 4.38
N PRO A 32 10.54 -23.82 4.14
CA PRO A 32 11.84 -24.38 3.77
C PRO A 32 12.38 -23.70 2.50
N ILE A 33 13.68 -23.55 2.43
CA ILE A 33 14.35 -22.95 1.25
C ILE A 33 14.16 -23.86 0.04
N ALA A 34 13.92 -23.28 -1.14
CA ALA A 34 13.77 -23.98 -2.41
C ALA A 34 12.58 -24.97 -2.48
N THR A 35 11.49 -24.70 -1.75
CA THR A 35 10.27 -25.52 -1.78
C THR A 35 9.06 -24.71 -2.29
N PRO A 36 8.92 -24.50 -3.63
CA PRO A 36 7.87 -23.63 -4.21
C PRO A 36 6.44 -24.06 -3.85
N HIS A 37 6.19 -25.36 -3.73
CA HIS A 37 4.85 -25.92 -3.45
C HIS A 37 4.23 -25.44 -2.13
N PHE A 38 5.03 -25.02 -1.15
CA PHE A 38 4.52 -24.42 0.09
C PHE A 38 3.86 -23.05 -0.11
N GLY A 39 4.08 -22.40 -1.27
CA GLY A 39 3.50 -21.12 -1.66
C GLY A 39 2.30 -21.19 -2.59
N GLY A 40 1.97 -22.37 -3.10
CA GLY A 40 1.01 -22.54 -4.19
C GLY A 40 -0.36 -21.90 -3.97
N HIS A 41 -0.85 -21.86 -2.73
CA HIS A 41 -2.14 -21.23 -2.42
C HIS A 41 -2.08 -19.72 -2.58
N ILE A 42 -1.03 -19.05 -2.09
CA ILE A 42 -0.85 -17.60 -2.23
C ILE A 42 -0.58 -17.22 -3.68
N GLU A 43 0.27 -17.97 -4.38
CA GLU A 43 0.59 -17.73 -5.79
C GLU A 43 -0.65 -17.86 -6.66
N ARG A 44 -1.48 -18.88 -6.42
CA ARG A 44 -2.75 -19.07 -7.14
C ARG A 44 -3.75 -17.93 -6.85
N LEU A 45 -3.84 -17.50 -5.59
CA LEU A 45 -4.70 -16.38 -5.20
C LEU A 45 -4.26 -15.08 -5.87
N LEU A 46 -2.96 -14.78 -5.84
CA LEU A 46 -2.40 -13.62 -6.53
C LEU A 46 -2.60 -13.70 -8.04
N GLY A 47 -2.44 -14.89 -8.64
CA GLY A 47 -2.75 -15.14 -10.05
C GLY A 47 -4.22 -14.85 -10.39
N THR A 48 -5.16 -15.24 -9.52
CA THR A 48 -6.59 -14.93 -9.69
C THR A 48 -6.84 -13.43 -9.66
N PHE A 49 -6.27 -12.72 -8.69
CA PHE A 49 -6.41 -11.25 -8.61
C PHE A 49 -5.75 -10.54 -9.80
N SER A 50 -4.59 -11.00 -10.24
CA SER A 50 -3.91 -10.45 -11.40
C SER A 50 -4.75 -10.56 -12.67
N LYS A 51 -5.42 -11.69 -12.91
CA LYS A 51 -6.33 -11.86 -14.04
C LYS A 51 -7.45 -10.82 -14.03
N GLU A 52 -8.06 -10.58 -12.88
CA GLU A 52 -9.13 -9.58 -12.77
C GLU A 52 -8.60 -8.13 -12.92
N ILE A 53 -7.42 -7.85 -12.39
CA ILE A 53 -6.77 -6.54 -12.55
C ILE A 53 -6.44 -6.27 -14.02
N HIS A 54 -6.10 -7.29 -14.80
CA HIS A 54 -5.84 -7.15 -16.23
C HIS A 54 -7.06 -6.69 -17.05
N ASN A 55 -8.27 -6.81 -16.52
CA ASN A 55 -9.48 -6.28 -17.15
C ASN A 55 -9.67 -4.77 -16.93
N LEU A 56 -8.84 -4.13 -16.08
CA LEU A 56 -8.93 -2.69 -15.83
C LEU A 56 -8.21 -1.88 -16.91
N ALA A 57 -8.73 -0.69 -17.20
CA ALA A 57 -8.08 0.24 -18.11
C ALA A 57 -6.69 0.65 -17.56
N GLY A 58 -5.68 0.69 -18.44
CA GLY A 58 -4.31 1.00 -18.06
C GLY A 58 -3.48 -0.19 -17.58
N THR A 59 -4.01 -1.41 -17.64
CA THR A 59 -3.25 -2.61 -17.29
C THR A 59 -2.06 -2.86 -18.22
N THR A 60 -1.03 -3.53 -17.70
CA THR A 60 0.15 -3.91 -18.49
C THR A 60 0.02 -5.24 -19.21
N PHE A 61 -1.07 -5.98 -19.01
CA PHE A 61 -1.30 -7.35 -19.47
C PHE A 61 -0.30 -8.39 -18.93
N SER A 62 -0.63 -9.67 -19.06
CA SER A 62 0.21 -10.77 -18.57
C SER A 62 1.39 -11.11 -19.49
N SER A 63 1.34 -10.70 -20.78
CA SER A 63 2.43 -10.93 -21.72
C SER A 63 2.64 -9.76 -22.69
N PRO A 64 3.88 -9.58 -23.21
CA PRO A 64 4.18 -8.58 -24.24
C PRO A 64 3.35 -8.72 -25.49
N ASP A 65 3.03 -9.98 -25.88
CA ASP A 65 2.24 -10.28 -27.09
C ASP A 65 0.79 -9.80 -26.96
N GLN A 66 0.21 -9.89 -25.76
CA GLN A 66 -1.12 -9.35 -25.49
C GLN A 66 -1.13 -7.82 -25.43
N ARG A 67 -0.03 -7.22 -24.98
CA ARG A 67 0.09 -5.77 -24.91
C ARG A 67 0.12 -5.11 -26.29
N LYS A 68 0.83 -5.70 -27.27
CA LYS A 68 1.04 -5.11 -28.61
C LYS A 68 1.35 -3.60 -28.52
N ASN A 69 0.53 -2.78 -29.18
CA ASN A 69 0.65 -1.32 -29.20
C ASN A 69 -0.23 -0.62 -28.16
N TYR A 70 -0.69 -1.33 -27.12
CA TYR A 70 -1.55 -0.72 -26.09
C TYR A 70 -0.75 0.22 -25.18
N ASP A 71 -1.16 1.48 -25.16
CA ASP A 71 -0.59 2.49 -24.28
C ASP A 71 -1.21 2.37 -22.87
N SER A 72 -0.54 1.59 -22.00
CA SER A 72 -0.99 1.36 -20.63
C SER A 72 -0.94 2.63 -19.79
N GLU A 73 0.08 3.48 -19.98
CA GLU A 73 0.27 4.71 -19.21
C GLU A 73 -0.77 5.78 -19.58
N GLY A 74 -0.98 5.99 -20.88
CA GLY A 74 -1.97 6.96 -21.36
C GLY A 74 -3.41 6.56 -21.05
N ARG A 75 -3.68 5.27 -20.82
CA ARG A 75 -5.00 4.73 -20.49
C ARG A 75 -5.19 4.42 -19.01
N ALA A 76 -4.17 4.62 -18.18
CA ALA A 76 -4.32 4.48 -16.74
C ALA A 76 -5.38 5.48 -16.21
N SER A 77 -6.46 4.95 -15.65
CA SER A 77 -7.62 5.74 -15.24
C SER A 77 -7.83 5.78 -13.73
N LEU A 78 -7.28 4.82 -12.99
CA LEU A 78 -7.45 4.72 -11.55
C LEU A 78 -6.27 5.33 -10.81
N THR A 79 -6.57 6.16 -9.82
CA THR A 79 -5.61 6.55 -8.79
C THR A 79 -5.38 5.38 -7.82
N LEU A 80 -4.29 5.43 -7.05
CA LEU A 80 -4.01 4.39 -6.04
C LEU A 80 -5.16 4.20 -5.03
N PRO A 81 -5.78 5.24 -4.46
CA PRO A 81 -6.94 5.09 -3.57
C PRO A 81 -8.17 4.47 -4.27
N GLU A 82 -8.41 4.81 -5.53
CA GLU A 82 -9.51 4.21 -6.31
C GLU A 82 -9.25 2.73 -6.60
N PHE A 83 -8.01 2.36 -6.93
CA PHE A 83 -7.61 0.98 -7.10
C PHE A 83 -7.74 0.18 -5.79
N GLU A 84 -7.30 0.72 -4.66
CA GLU A 84 -7.47 0.11 -3.32
C GLU A 84 -8.95 -0.13 -3.02
N LYS A 85 -9.81 0.84 -3.28
CA LYS A 85 -11.26 0.72 -3.10
C LYS A 85 -11.85 -0.36 -4.02
N TRP A 86 -11.47 -0.36 -5.29
CA TRP A 86 -11.92 -1.36 -6.25
C TRP A 86 -11.52 -2.78 -5.81
N LEU A 87 -10.23 -2.98 -5.45
CA LEU A 87 -9.72 -4.27 -5.00
C LEU A 87 -10.42 -4.74 -3.73
N THR A 88 -10.66 -3.84 -2.78
CA THR A 88 -11.39 -4.13 -1.55
C THR A 88 -12.81 -4.60 -1.85
N LEU A 89 -13.52 -3.91 -2.75
CA LEU A 89 -14.87 -4.30 -3.17
C LEU A 89 -14.85 -5.65 -3.90
N TYR A 90 -13.91 -5.86 -4.80
CA TYR A 90 -13.76 -7.14 -5.49
C TYR A 90 -13.56 -8.29 -4.50
N ILE A 91 -12.64 -8.16 -3.55
CA ILE A 91 -12.37 -9.20 -2.54
C ILE A 91 -13.62 -9.45 -1.68
N THR A 92 -14.21 -8.39 -1.12
CA THR A 92 -15.26 -8.50 -0.10
C THR A 92 -16.64 -8.80 -0.66
N LYS A 93 -16.92 -8.42 -1.91
CA LYS A 93 -18.26 -8.57 -2.51
C LYS A 93 -18.32 -9.66 -3.59
N ILE A 94 -17.20 -9.97 -4.25
CA ILE A 94 -17.18 -10.94 -5.34
C ILE A 94 -16.39 -12.19 -4.92
N TYR A 95 -15.08 -12.06 -4.66
CA TYR A 95 -14.22 -13.20 -4.41
C TYR A 95 -14.67 -14.04 -3.21
N HIS A 96 -15.03 -13.42 -2.09
CA HIS A 96 -15.49 -14.13 -0.89
C HIS A 96 -16.73 -14.98 -1.13
N PHE A 97 -17.58 -14.64 -2.10
CA PHE A 97 -18.84 -15.32 -2.37
C PHE A 97 -18.80 -16.21 -3.63
N LYS A 98 -17.75 -16.12 -4.43
CA LYS A 98 -17.57 -16.95 -5.63
C LYS A 98 -17.22 -18.38 -5.21
N ASN A 99 -17.86 -19.38 -5.85
CA ASN A 99 -17.49 -20.78 -5.65
C ASN A 99 -16.04 -21.01 -6.09
N HIS A 100 -15.30 -21.70 -5.24
CA HIS A 100 -13.90 -22.03 -5.47
C HIS A 100 -13.78 -23.55 -5.69
N SER A 101 -13.30 -23.97 -6.85
CA SER A 101 -13.26 -25.38 -7.26
C SER A 101 -12.54 -26.30 -6.24
N SER A 102 -11.41 -25.84 -5.67
CA SER A 102 -10.67 -26.63 -4.67
C SER A 102 -11.32 -26.62 -3.27
N LEU A 103 -12.29 -25.75 -3.00
CA LEU A 103 -13.04 -25.75 -1.73
C LEU A 103 -14.41 -26.40 -1.86
N ASN A 104 -14.90 -26.59 -3.06
CA ASN A 104 -16.29 -26.99 -3.39
C ASN A 104 -17.34 -26.10 -2.73
N ASP A 105 -16.96 -24.86 -2.39
CA ASP A 105 -17.80 -23.86 -1.73
C ASP A 105 -17.14 -22.47 -1.87
N SER A 106 -17.81 -21.45 -1.40
CA SER A 106 -17.25 -20.09 -1.35
C SER A 106 -16.27 -19.93 -0.17
N PRO A 107 -15.23 -19.08 -0.31
CA PRO A 107 -14.30 -18.79 0.78
C PRO A 107 -14.98 -18.35 2.08
N ILE A 108 -16.05 -17.55 1.99
CA ILE A 108 -16.76 -17.06 3.17
C ILE A 108 -17.50 -18.18 3.91
N ASN A 109 -18.07 -19.13 3.18
CA ASN A 109 -18.73 -20.27 3.79
C ASN A 109 -17.73 -21.20 4.48
N LYS A 110 -16.59 -21.49 3.85
CA LYS A 110 -15.52 -22.27 4.45
C LYS A 110 -14.94 -21.58 5.69
N TRP A 111 -14.80 -20.26 5.65
CA TRP A 111 -14.36 -19.51 6.83
C TRP A 111 -15.41 -19.59 7.96
N LYS A 112 -16.69 -19.44 7.64
CA LYS A 112 -17.78 -19.59 8.63
C LYS A 112 -17.81 -21.00 9.23
N GLU A 113 -17.68 -22.03 8.40
CA GLU A 113 -17.60 -23.43 8.86
C GLU A 113 -16.42 -23.63 9.82
N GLY A 114 -15.24 -23.07 9.50
CA GLY A 114 -14.08 -23.15 10.40
C GLY A 114 -14.28 -22.46 11.76
N ILE A 115 -15.05 -21.36 11.80
CA ILE A 115 -15.32 -20.60 13.03
C ILE A 115 -16.43 -21.27 13.86
N VAL A 116 -17.56 -21.57 13.21
CA VAL A 116 -18.77 -22.07 13.90
C VAL A 116 -18.74 -23.59 14.06
N GLY A 117 -18.09 -24.27 13.12
CA GLY A 117 -18.13 -25.73 13.01
C GLY A 117 -19.28 -26.21 12.12
N ASN A 118 -19.32 -27.51 11.92
CA ASN A 118 -20.38 -28.23 11.24
C ASN A 118 -20.86 -29.39 12.11
N LYS A 119 -21.76 -30.21 11.57
CA LYS A 119 -22.33 -31.37 12.32
C LYS A 119 -21.30 -32.41 12.74
N GLU A 120 -20.15 -32.47 12.06
CA GLU A 120 -19.11 -33.48 12.24
C GLU A 120 -17.94 -32.97 13.08
N GLN A 121 -17.63 -31.66 12.97
CA GLN A 121 -16.47 -31.04 13.62
C GLN A 121 -16.84 -29.73 14.29
N PRO A 122 -16.48 -29.53 15.57
CA PRO A 122 -16.66 -28.24 16.23
C PRO A 122 -15.72 -27.18 15.59
N GLY A 123 -16.21 -25.97 15.45
CA GLY A 123 -15.39 -24.84 15.00
C GLY A 123 -14.43 -24.36 16.08
N ILE A 124 -13.48 -23.49 15.69
CA ILE A 124 -12.49 -22.91 16.60
C ILE A 124 -13.10 -21.84 17.52
N GLY A 125 -14.39 -21.47 17.33
CA GLY A 125 -15.07 -20.42 18.05
C GLY A 125 -14.74 -19.01 17.54
N ILE A 126 -15.47 -18.03 18.08
CA ILE A 126 -15.26 -16.63 17.73
C ILE A 126 -13.94 -16.15 18.32
N ILE A 127 -13.06 -15.65 17.47
CA ILE A 127 -11.76 -15.11 17.89
C ILE A 127 -12.00 -13.83 18.71
N PRO A 128 -11.37 -13.71 19.90
CA PRO A 128 -11.49 -12.50 20.72
C PRO A 128 -11.11 -11.26 19.90
N ARG A 129 -11.93 -10.22 20.00
CA ARG A 129 -11.65 -8.94 19.36
C ARG A 129 -10.49 -8.25 20.07
N ILE A 130 -9.56 -7.69 19.30
CA ILE A 130 -8.49 -6.85 19.84
C ILE A 130 -9.11 -5.47 20.13
N PHE A 131 -9.16 -5.10 21.41
CA PHE A 131 -9.81 -3.85 21.84
C PHE A 131 -9.04 -2.61 21.40
N ASN A 132 -7.71 -2.67 21.37
CA ASN A 132 -6.87 -1.53 20.97
C ASN A 132 -6.32 -1.76 19.55
N GLU A 133 -7.16 -1.49 18.56
CA GLU A 133 -6.80 -1.62 17.13
C GLU A 133 -5.67 -0.64 16.75
N ARG A 134 -5.64 0.56 17.37
CA ARG A 134 -4.57 1.54 17.15
C ARG A 134 -3.22 0.99 17.62
N LYS A 135 -3.17 0.42 18.82
CA LYS A 135 -1.94 -0.18 19.36
C LYS A 135 -1.48 -1.35 18.48
N LEU A 136 -2.40 -2.22 18.07
CA LEU A 136 -2.09 -3.32 17.14
C LEU A 136 -1.45 -2.79 15.86
N ARG A 137 -2.06 -1.80 15.22
CA ARG A 137 -1.53 -1.19 13.99
C ARG A 137 -0.14 -0.61 14.19
N LEU A 138 0.08 0.12 15.28
CA LEU A 138 1.37 0.71 15.59
C LEU A 138 2.42 -0.35 15.89
N ASP A 139 2.08 -1.43 16.61
CA ASP A 139 3.00 -2.52 16.92
C ASP A 139 3.55 -3.23 15.66
N PHE A 140 2.81 -3.18 14.55
CA PHE A 140 3.24 -3.71 13.24
C PHE A 140 3.87 -2.66 12.32
N MET A 141 4.08 -1.41 12.78
CA MET A 141 4.80 -0.39 12.00
C MET A 141 6.32 -0.49 12.18
N PRO A 142 7.09 -0.01 11.20
CA PRO A 142 8.53 0.15 11.34
C PRO A 142 8.87 0.95 12.59
N TYR A 143 9.96 0.60 13.25
CA TYR A 143 10.42 1.31 14.43
C TYR A 143 11.91 1.60 14.38
N GLU A 144 12.29 2.61 15.12
CA GLU A 144 13.67 2.96 15.39
C GLU A 144 13.86 3.18 16.88
N GLU A 145 15.06 2.85 17.38
CA GLU A 145 15.42 3.13 18.77
C GLU A 145 16.27 4.39 18.84
N ARG A 146 15.78 5.39 19.57
CA ARG A 146 16.47 6.68 19.74
C ARG A 146 16.54 7.08 21.21
N THR A 147 17.58 7.83 21.54
CA THR A 147 17.70 8.51 22.83
C THR A 147 16.91 9.80 22.79
N ILE A 148 16.41 10.24 23.95
CA ILE A 148 15.66 11.48 24.06
C ILE A 148 16.59 12.54 24.65
N GLN A 149 16.70 13.68 23.99
CA GLN A 149 17.49 14.84 24.38
C GLN A 149 16.56 16.02 24.73
N GLU A 150 17.11 17.13 25.25
CA GLU A 150 16.33 18.33 25.55
C GLU A 150 15.56 18.90 24.36
N TYR A 151 16.13 18.77 23.18
CA TYR A 151 15.48 19.18 21.91
C TYR A 151 14.52 18.14 21.34
N GLY A 152 14.40 16.96 21.97
CA GLY A 152 13.54 15.86 21.53
C GLY A 152 14.32 14.65 21.01
N ALA A 153 13.71 13.89 20.10
CA ALA A 153 14.29 12.74 19.42
C ALA A 153 14.63 13.10 17.97
N VAL A 154 15.78 12.65 17.48
CA VAL A 154 16.19 12.86 16.08
C VAL A 154 16.12 11.53 15.35
N ILE A 155 15.34 11.51 14.27
CA ILE A 155 15.20 10.38 13.36
C ILE A 155 15.47 10.87 11.94
N ASP A 156 16.45 10.29 11.25
CA ASP A 156 16.83 10.65 9.88
C ASP A 156 17.05 12.16 9.67
N HIS A 157 17.77 12.81 10.58
CA HIS A 157 18.07 14.25 10.60
C HIS A 157 16.87 15.17 10.88
N ILE A 158 15.68 14.64 11.15
CA ILE A 158 14.47 15.38 11.49
C ILE A 158 14.26 15.32 13.00
N THR A 159 13.89 16.44 13.60
CA THR A 159 13.70 16.58 15.05
C THR A 159 12.21 16.48 15.39
N TYR A 160 11.89 15.61 16.34
CA TYR A 160 10.54 15.40 16.85
C TYR A 160 10.47 15.78 18.33
N TYR A 161 9.43 16.52 18.71
CA TYR A 161 9.29 16.96 20.09
C TYR A 161 7.82 17.01 20.53
N HIS A 162 7.61 16.57 21.76
CA HIS A 162 6.37 16.76 22.51
C HIS A 162 6.69 16.70 24.01
N ASP A 163 5.91 17.38 24.85
CA ASP A 163 6.17 17.49 26.28
C ASP A 163 6.20 16.15 27.03
N VAL A 164 5.52 15.13 26.51
CA VAL A 164 5.56 13.77 27.08
C VAL A 164 6.96 13.19 27.14
N LEU A 165 7.87 13.64 26.26
CA LEU A 165 9.26 13.18 26.24
C LEU A 165 10.11 13.72 27.39
N ARG A 166 9.69 14.81 28.07
CA ARG A 166 10.49 15.49 29.12
C ARG A 166 10.92 14.56 30.25
N ARG A 167 10.06 13.64 30.67
CA ARG A 167 10.37 12.70 31.75
C ARG A 167 11.47 11.69 31.42
N TYR A 168 11.80 11.55 30.13
CA TYR A 168 12.81 10.60 29.66
C TYR A 168 14.08 11.27 29.15
N ILE A 169 14.20 12.59 29.26
CA ILE A 169 15.40 13.35 28.87
C ILE A 169 16.56 12.87 29.72
N HIS A 170 17.69 12.60 29.07
CA HIS A 170 18.92 12.10 29.69
C HIS A 170 18.77 10.80 30.51
N SER A 171 17.68 10.04 30.26
CA SER A 171 17.45 8.76 30.92
C SER A 171 18.59 7.78 30.66
N LYS A 172 19.05 7.11 31.72
CA LYS A 172 20.11 6.12 31.67
C LYS A 172 19.65 4.81 32.32
N THR A 173 20.16 3.71 31.81
CA THR A 173 20.07 2.38 32.43
C THR A 173 21.50 1.85 32.51
N ASP A 174 21.98 1.47 33.70
CA ASP A 174 23.36 0.99 33.94
C ASP A 174 24.44 1.92 33.36
N ASN A 175 24.30 3.23 33.56
CA ASN A 175 25.16 4.29 33.00
C ASN A 175 25.18 4.41 31.47
N ILE A 176 24.37 3.65 30.76
CA ILE A 176 24.20 3.73 29.30
C ILE A 176 22.96 4.57 28.98
N LYS A 177 23.05 5.44 27.98
CA LYS A 177 21.88 6.22 27.50
C LYS A 177 20.76 5.29 27.07
N ARG A 178 19.61 5.41 27.74
CA ARG A 178 18.44 4.59 27.45
C ARG A 178 17.88 4.93 26.05
N LYS A 179 17.62 3.92 25.26
CA LYS A 179 16.94 4.06 23.97
C LYS A 179 15.46 3.73 24.12
N PHE A 180 14.65 4.43 23.34
CA PHE A 180 13.20 4.29 23.34
C PHE A 180 12.72 3.98 21.93
N ILE A 181 11.62 3.26 21.83
CA ILE A 181 11.01 2.85 20.56
C ILE A 181 10.15 3.99 20.02
N PHE A 182 10.47 4.41 18.81
CA PHE A 182 9.69 5.34 18.01
C PHE A 182 9.20 4.60 16.76
N ARG A 183 7.90 4.52 16.55
CA ARG A 183 7.31 3.93 15.35
C ARG A 183 6.95 5.02 14.35
N ARG A 184 6.94 4.68 13.09
CA ARG A 184 6.72 5.64 12.00
C ARG A 184 5.82 5.03 10.92
N ASP A 185 4.78 5.78 10.51
CA ASP A 185 4.02 5.44 9.31
C ASP A 185 4.83 5.88 8.07
N PRO A 186 5.19 4.97 7.16
CA PRO A 186 5.95 5.35 5.96
C PRO A 186 5.20 6.30 5.03
N ARG A 187 3.88 6.40 5.13
CA ARG A 187 3.05 7.27 4.29
C ARG A 187 3.05 8.73 4.74
N ASP A 188 3.30 8.93 6.04
CA ASP A 188 3.39 10.25 6.65
C ASP A 188 4.40 10.20 7.82
N ILE A 189 5.56 10.82 7.61
CA ILE A 189 6.61 10.89 8.63
C ILE A 189 6.58 12.17 9.43
N SER A 190 5.55 13.00 9.30
CA SER A 190 5.40 14.24 10.09
C SER A 190 5.14 13.97 11.57
N VAL A 191 4.65 12.76 11.88
CA VAL A 191 4.41 12.28 13.23
C VAL A 191 5.10 10.94 13.43
N VAL A 192 5.78 10.79 14.57
CA VAL A 192 6.29 9.51 15.05
C VAL A 192 5.58 9.11 16.34
N TYR A 193 5.49 7.82 16.58
CA TYR A 193 4.74 7.27 17.71
C TYR A 193 5.72 6.76 18.76
N PHE A 194 5.87 7.50 19.84
CA PHE A 194 6.71 7.14 20.99
C PHE A 194 5.99 6.10 21.85
N TYR A 195 6.64 4.96 22.07
CA TYR A 195 6.14 3.96 23.02
C TYR A 195 6.62 4.28 24.42
N ASP A 196 5.68 4.65 25.30
CA ASP A 196 5.97 4.86 26.72
C ASP A 196 6.06 3.49 27.42
N PRO A 197 7.22 3.12 27.96
CA PRO A 197 7.42 1.82 28.60
C PRO A 197 6.73 1.68 29.95
N GLU A 198 6.39 2.78 30.62
CA GLU A 198 5.73 2.78 31.92
C GLU A 198 4.22 2.68 31.75
N LEU A 199 3.65 3.50 30.88
CA LEU A 199 2.21 3.50 30.57
C LEU A 199 1.82 2.39 29.58
N LYS A 200 2.80 1.82 28.86
CA LYS A 200 2.60 0.80 27.80
C LYS A 200 1.69 1.26 26.67
N GLU A 201 1.73 2.57 26.36
CA GLU A 201 0.91 3.24 25.37
C GLU A 201 1.76 4.04 24.39
N TYR A 202 1.15 4.41 23.25
CA TYR A 202 1.78 5.21 22.21
C TYR A 202 1.31 6.66 22.29
N PHE A 203 2.27 7.59 22.19
CA PHE A 203 2.05 9.02 22.11
C PHE A 203 2.51 9.56 20.75
N ASP A 204 1.72 10.46 20.19
CA ASP A 204 2.01 11.12 18.92
C ASP A 204 3.03 12.24 19.16
N ILE A 205 4.15 12.16 18.48
CA ILE A 205 5.21 13.14 18.56
C ILE A 205 5.38 13.77 17.19
N PRO A 206 4.91 15.00 16.99
CA PRO A 206 5.04 15.70 15.71
C PRO A 206 6.48 16.19 15.49
N TYR A 207 6.74 16.70 14.29
CA TYR A 207 7.91 17.53 14.05
C TYR A 207 8.02 18.60 15.12
N ARG A 208 9.25 18.92 15.54
CA ARG A 208 9.48 20.06 16.45
C ARG A 208 9.04 21.37 15.81
N ASP A 209 9.32 21.56 14.53
CA ASP A 209 8.80 22.65 13.72
C ASP A 209 7.53 22.18 12.99
N THR A 210 6.38 22.52 13.56
CA THR A 210 5.07 22.13 13.01
C THR A 210 4.69 22.89 11.73
N SER A 211 5.49 23.85 11.28
CA SER A 211 5.31 24.56 10.00
C SER A 211 5.81 23.75 8.80
N LEU A 212 6.54 22.67 9.04
CA LEU A 212 7.08 21.80 8.00
C LEU A 212 5.95 20.96 7.37
N PRO A 213 6.00 20.74 6.05
CA PRO A 213 4.99 19.94 5.36
C PRO A 213 5.07 18.46 5.77
N ALA A 214 3.93 17.79 5.80
CA ALA A 214 3.89 16.34 5.92
C ALA A 214 4.44 15.72 4.62
N ILE A 215 5.39 14.79 4.77
CA ILE A 215 6.02 14.07 3.66
C ILE A 215 6.02 12.57 3.93
N SER A 216 6.02 11.78 2.87
CA SER A 216 6.20 10.33 2.97
C SER A 216 7.69 9.94 3.05
N ILE A 217 7.96 8.69 3.47
CA ILE A 217 9.33 8.16 3.48
C ILE A 217 9.93 8.06 2.07
N TRP A 218 9.10 7.93 1.03
CA TRP A 218 9.54 7.86 -0.36
C TRP A 218 10.00 9.23 -0.85
N GLU A 219 9.21 10.27 -0.66
CA GLU A 219 9.59 11.66 -0.95
C GLU A 219 10.84 12.06 -0.19
N PHE A 220 10.90 11.74 1.10
CA PHE A 220 12.10 11.95 1.90
C PHE A 220 13.35 11.28 1.30
N ARG A 221 13.23 10.02 0.85
CA ARG A 221 14.35 9.29 0.22
C ARG A 221 14.77 9.91 -1.11
N ASP A 222 13.84 10.43 -1.89
CA ASP A 222 14.14 11.10 -3.17
C ASP A 222 14.86 12.43 -2.93
N VAL A 223 14.42 13.19 -1.93
CA VAL A 223 15.13 14.39 -1.48
C VAL A 223 16.56 14.05 -1.04
N LEU A 224 16.74 13.00 -0.22
CA LEU A 224 18.08 12.57 0.20
C LEU A 224 18.97 12.15 -0.96
N ARG A 225 18.44 11.49 -1.98
CA ARG A 225 19.19 11.14 -3.21
C ARG A 225 19.65 12.40 -3.93
N THR A 226 18.78 13.39 -4.07
CA THR A 226 19.06 14.67 -4.69
C THR A 226 20.14 15.43 -3.95
N LEU A 227 20.04 15.57 -2.62
CA LEU A 227 21.04 16.22 -1.78
C LEU A 227 22.42 15.54 -1.91
N LYS A 228 22.45 14.20 -1.85
CA LYS A 228 23.69 13.41 -2.01
C LYS A 228 24.31 13.61 -3.40
N LYS A 229 23.50 13.57 -4.47
CA LYS A 229 23.96 13.79 -5.85
C LYS A 229 24.59 15.15 -6.01
N ASN A 230 24.01 16.18 -5.40
CA ASN A 230 24.47 17.56 -5.47
C ASN A 230 25.53 17.90 -4.41
N LYS A 231 25.98 16.93 -3.60
CA LYS A 231 26.98 17.09 -2.51
C LYS A 231 26.56 18.20 -1.51
N MET A 232 25.27 18.37 -1.30
CA MET A 232 24.72 19.34 -0.34
C MET A 232 24.74 18.78 1.07
N PRO A 233 24.82 19.63 2.12
CA PRO A 233 24.73 19.18 3.50
C PRO A 233 23.35 18.58 3.79
N ILE A 234 23.33 17.46 4.54
CA ILE A 234 22.11 16.79 4.93
C ILE A 234 21.73 17.24 6.35
N ASN A 235 20.75 18.12 6.44
CA ASN A 235 20.14 18.57 7.69
C ASN A 235 18.65 18.84 7.47
N GLU A 236 17.91 19.06 8.55
CA GLU A 236 16.48 19.27 8.51
C GLU A 236 16.07 20.39 7.53
N LYS A 237 16.77 21.54 7.58
CA LYS A 237 16.50 22.67 6.70
C LYS A 237 16.69 22.30 5.22
N SER A 238 17.85 21.74 4.86
CA SER A 238 18.11 21.40 3.45
C SER A 238 17.16 20.33 2.91
N ILE A 239 16.71 19.41 3.76
CA ILE A 239 15.70 18.39 3.38
C ILE A 239 14.39 19.06 2.97
N PHE A 240 13.84 19.92 3.83
CA PHE A 240 12.53 20.52 3.55
C PHE A 240 12.59 21.65 2.52
N ASP A 241 13.68 22.40 2.39
CA ASP A 241 13.86 23.36 1.33
C ASP A 241 13.89 22.66 -0.04
N THR A 242 14.69 21.58 -0.17
CA THR A 242 14.73 20.78 -1.42
C THR A 242 13.38 20.13 -1.72
N TYR A 243 12.67 19.63 -0.70
CA TYR A 243 11.33 19.08 -0.90
C TYR A 243 10.37 20.11 -1.49
N ARG A 244 10.36 21.32 -0.92
CA ARG A 244 9.50 22.42 -1.41
C ARG A 244 9.81 22.79 -2.86
N GLU A 245 11.09 22.85 -3.24
CA GLU A 245 11.51 23.11 -4.62
C GLU A 245 11.00 22.03 -5.57
N MET A 246 11.13 20.74 -5.19
CA MET A 246 10.66 19.60 -5.99
C MET A 246 9.12 19.60 -6.13
N ASP A 247 8.40 19.80 -5.03
CA ASP A 247 6.94 19.89 -4.98
C ASP A 247 6.40 21.06 -5.82
N ASP A 248 7.08 22.21 -5.79
CA ASP A 248 6.72 23.36 -6.61
C ASP A 248 6.89 23.09 -8.12
N ILE A 249 7.94 22.37 -8.51
CA ILE A 249 8.16 21.93 -9.90
C ILE A 249 7.03 20.98 -10.33
N GLU A 250 6.71 20.00 -9.50
CA GLU A 250 5.64 19.05 -9.78
C GLU A 250 4.28 19.72 -9.91
N LYS A 251 3.93 20.60 -8.97
CA LYS A 251 2.68 21.38 -9.00
C LYS A 251 2.58 22.27 -10.25
N LYS A 252 3.68 22.88 -10.68
CA LYS A 252 3.72 23.64 -11.93
C LYS A 252 3.48 22.75 -13.15
N ALA A 253 4.18 21.61 -13.23
CA ALA A 253 4.03 20.64 -14.31
C ALA A 253 2.59 20.10 -14.41
N ILE A 254 1.96 19.78 -13.29
CA ILE A 254 0.56 19.33 -13.24
C ILE A 254 -0.40 20.44 -13.76
N ARG A 255 -0.21 21.69 -13.34
CA ARG A 255 -1.03 22.81 -13.80
C ARG A 255 -0.88 23.04 -15.31
N GLU A 256 0.35 23.01 -15.83
CA GLU A 256 0.62 23.19 -17.26
C GLU A 256 0.04 22.04 -18.09
N THR A 257 0.19 20.81 -17.66
CA THR A 257 -0.39 19.63 -18.32
C THR A 257 -1.92 19.70 -18.33
N ARG A 258 -2.54 20.12 -17.23
CA ARG A 258 -3.99 20.32 -17.15
C ARG A 258 -4.48 21.42 -18.07
N ASN A 259 -3.74 22.51 -18.17
CA ASN A 259 -4.06 23.62 -19.07
C ASN A 259 -3.92 23.18 -20.53
N LYS A 260 -2.83 22.52 -20.92
CA LYS A 260 -2.63 21.96 -22.26
C LYS A 260 -3.75 20.99 -22.65
N ARG A 261 -4.16 20.08 -21.75
CA ARG A 261 -5.29 19.18 -22.00
C ARG A 261 -6.61 19.94 -22.20
N ARG A 262 -6.84 21.03 -21.46
CA ARG A 262 -8.00 21.90 -21.63
C ARG A 262 -7.97 22.63 -22.99
N GLU A 263 -6.82 23.15 -23.38
CA GLU A 263 -6.62 23.80 -24.68
C GLU A 263 -6.87 22.82 -25.84
N ILE A 264 -6.28 21.61 -25.78
CA ILE A 264 -6.50 20.58 -26.79
C ILE A 264 -7.99 20.21 -26.87
N LYS A 265 -8.66 20.01 -25.74
CA LYS A 265 -10.10 19.70 -25.72
C LYS A 265 -10.96 20.84 -26.28
N ASN A 266 -10.61 22.09 -25.98
CA ASN A 266 -11.29 23.25 -26.54
C ASN A 266 -11.04 23.36 -28.05
N PHE A 267 -9.83 23.06 -28.52
CA PHE A 267 -9.48 23.06 -29.94
C PHE A 267 -10.24 21.96 -30.70
N GLN A 268 -10.34 20.76 -30.13
CA GLN A 268 -11.12 19.65 -30.69
C GLN A 268 -12.62 19.98 -30.74
N ASN A 269 -13.16 20.65 -29.73
CA ASN A 269 -14.55 21.09 -29.72
C ASN A 269 -14.82 22.20 -30.78
N ILE A 270 -13.83 23.02 -31.09
CA ILE A 270 -13.94 24.03 -32.15
C ILE A 270 -13.94 23.36 -33.54
N ILE A 271 -13.06 22.39 -33.75
CA ILE A 271 -12.99 21.63 -35.01
C ILE A 271 -14.26 20.80 -35.22
N SER A 272 -14.80 20.17 -34.17
CA SER A 272 -16.04 19.40 -34.29
C SER A 272 -17.29 20.26 -34.53
N PHE A 273 -17.24 21.57 -34.28
CA PHE A 273 -18.31 22.50 -34.62
C PHE A 273 -18.27 22.92 -36.11
N ASP A 274 -17.10 22.87 -36.74
CA ASP A 274 -16.91 23.25 -38.14
C ASP A 274 -17.17 22.08 -39.11
N GLU A 275 -17.04 20.83 -38.64
CA GLU A 275 -17.36 19.61 -39.41
C GLU A 275 -18.86 19.23 -39.43
N SER A 276 -19.71 19.92 -38.68
CA SER A 276 -21.16 19.67 -38.67
C SER A 276 -21.93 20.27 -39.85
N VAL A 277 -21.22 20.82 -40.83
CA VAL A 277 -21.80 21.29 -42.09
C VAL A 277 -21.26 20.39 -43.23
N LYS A 278 -22.05 19.39 -43.61
CA LYS A 278 -21.94 18.45 -44.74
C LYS A 278 -21.29 17.11 -44.41
N ILE A 279 -22.10 16.13 -44.09
CA ILE A 279 -22.10 14.80 -44.69
C ILE A 279 -23.55 14.31 -44.64
N GLU A 280 -24.25 14.47 -45.75
CA GLU A 280 -25.40 13.63 -46.12
C GLU A 280 -24.84 12.30 -46.64
N ASP A 281 -25.42 11.21 -46.13
CA ASP A 281 -25.51 9.88 -46.72
C ASP A 281 -24.21 9.11 -47.04
N GLU A 282 -23.95 8.13 -46.17
CA GLU A 282 -23.85 6.71 -46.50
C GLU A 282 -23.65 5.90 -45.23
N ILE A 283 -24.76 5.40 -44.69
CA ILE A 283 -24.71 4.40 -43.60
C ILE A 283 -24.54 3.05 -44.28
N ASP A 284 -23.34 2.53 -44.24
CA ASP A 284 -23.02 1.16 -44.66
C ASP A 284 -23.59 0.16 -43.63
N THR A 285 -24.61 -0.55 -44.04
CA THR A 285 -25.44 -1.46 -43.26
C THR A 285 -24.82 -2.85 -43.05
N GLU A 286 -23.48 -2.99 -43.06
CA GLU A 286 -22.80 -4.29 -42.88
C GLU A 286 -22.31 -4.63 -41.49
N LEU A 287 -22.61 -3.83 -40.47
CA LEU A 287 -22.15 -4.10 -39.08
C LEU A 287 -23.23 -4.70 -38.14
N ILE A 288 -24.29 -5.27 -38.65
CA ILE A 288 -25.34 -5.93 -37.86
C ILE A 288 -25.20 -7.46 -37.94
N ASN A 289 -24.06 -8.02 -37.63
CA ASN A 289 -23.98 -9.48 -37.39
C ASN A 289 -22.77 -9.85 -36.48
N ILE A 290 -22.68 -9.26 -35.31
CA ILE A 290 -21.75 -9.74 -34.27
C ILE A 290 -22.56 -10.71 -33.40
N LYS A 291 -22.34 -12.02 -33.60
CA LYS A 291 -22.84 -13.05 -32.68
C LYS A 291 -22.19 -12.87 -31.30
N PRO A 292 -22.96 -13.02 -30.21
CA PRO A 292 -22.36 -13.03 -28.88
C PRO A 292 -21.41 -14.22 -28.72
N PHE A 293 -20.33 -14.02 -28.01
CA PHE A 293 -19.35 -15.06 -27.69
C PHE A 293 -20.06 -16.23 -27.02
N GLU A 294 -19.93 -17.43 -27.60
CA GLU A 294 -20.29 -18.68 -26.95
C GLU A 294 -19.26 -18.99 -25.88
N ASP A 295 -19.72 -19.35 -24.67
CA ASP A 295 -18.88 -19.78 -23.56
C ASP A 295 -18.04 -20.99 -24.00
N ILE A 296 -16.72 -20.86 -23.89
CA ILE A 296 -15.80 -21.98 -24.11
C ILE A 296 -15.84 -22.83 -22.85
N ASP A 297 -16.39 -24.02 -22.97
CA ASP A 297 -16.41 -25.03 -21.93
C ASP A 297 -14.99 -25.42 -21.49
N ASP A 298 -14.77 -25.44 -20.16
CA ASP A 298 -13.50 -25.70 -19.46
C ASP A 298 -12.99 -27.16 -19.55
N GLU A 299 -13.36 -27.95 -20.60
CA GLU A 299 -13.05 -29.39 -20.67
C GLU A 299 -11.89 -29.79 -21.61
N THR A 300 -10.99 -28.89 -21.98
CA THR A 300 -9.85 -29.26 -22.84
C THR A 300 -8.51 -28.79 -22.31
N PHE A 301 -8.11 -29.22 -21.11
CA PHE A 301 -6.69 -29.35 -20.76
C PHE A 301 -6.52 -30.50 -19.75
N ILE A 302 -6.24 -31.69 -20.32
CA ILE A 302 -5.57 -32.80 -19.65
C ILE A 302 -4.06 -32.52 -19.65
#